data_bcfc98c21110d3dc4b299cdf9ce2ffa6
#
_entry.id   bcfc98c21110d3dc4b299cdf9ce2ffa6
#
_cell.length_a   1.000
_cell.length_b   1.000
_cell.length_c   1.000
_cell.angle_alpha   90.00
_cell.angle_beta   90.00
_cell.angle_gamma   90.00
#
_symmetry.space_group_name_H-M   'P 1'
#
loop_
_entity.id
_entity.type
_entity.pdbx_description
1 polymer ?
#
loop_
_entity_poly.entity_id
_entity_poly.type
_entity_poly.pdbx_seq_one_letter_code
_entity_poly.pdbx_strand_id
1 'polypeptide(L)'
;MSELYDILVETPPTKVILLALDQGLWDCERSLAELSALCEANHMEAVAQVTQKRQTPETGIVLGSGKLEEASLAAESLGAECAVFDGELTGSQIRNISNALGGLEVIDRTMLILEIFRSRAVTNEGKLQTELALLRYRLPLSLIHI
;
A
#
# COMPACT_ATOMS: atom_id res chain seq x y z
N MET A 1 -22.32 16.15 2.56
CA MET A 1 -21.61 15.87 1.29
C MET A 1 -20.61 16.98 0.96
N SER A 2 -21.06 18.25 0.88
CA SER A 2 -20.15 19.35 0.58
C SER A 2 -19.08 19.56 1.65
N GLU A 3 -19.39 19.38 2.93
CA GLU A 3 -18.43 19.52 4.01
C GLU A 3 -17.32 18.48 3.91
N LEU A 4 -17.67 17.23 3.63
CA LEU A 4 -16.69 16.16 3.47
C LEU A 4 -15.80 16.41 2.25
N TYR A 5 -16.41 16.86 1.14
CA TYR A 5 -15.68 17.21 -0.07
C TYR A 5 -14.69 18.34 0.20
N ASP A 6 -15.13 19.39 0.88
CA ASP A 6 -14.30 20.54 1.21
C ASP A 6 -13.12 20.14 2.12
N ILE A 7 -13.37 19.26 3.10
CA ILE A 7 -12.32 18.73 3.98
C ILE A 7 -11.30 17.96 3.17
N LEU A 8 -11.72 17.08 2.27
CA LEU A 8 -10.81 16.27 1.44
C LEU A 8 -9.99 17.15 0.49
N VAL A 9 -10.59 18.20 -0.08
CA VAL A 9 -9.88 19.13 -0.99
C VAL A 9 -8.87 19.97 -0.23
N GLU A 10 -9.18 20.39 1.00
CA GLU A 10 -8.30 21.23 1.81
C GLU A 10 -7.22 20.43 2.54
N THR A 11 -7.47 19.14 2.81
CA THR A 11 -6.53 18.28 3.50
C THR A 11 -5.41 17.84 2.55
N PRO A 12 -4.14 18.00 2.93
CA PRO A 12 -3.05 17.53 2.09
C PRO A 12 -3.12 16.01 1.91
N PRO A 13 -2.66 15.48 0.78
CA PRO A 13 -2.65 14.05 0.57
C PRO A 13 -1.72 13.34 1.56
N THR A 14 -2.06 12.10 1.90
CA THR A 14 -1.22 11.25 2.71
C THR A 14 0.04 10.89 1.92
N LYS A 15 1.21 11.13 2.48
CA LYS A 15 2.47 10.80 1.83
C LYS A 15 2.76 9.32 2.01
N VAL A 16 3.10 8.65 0.92
CA VAL A 16 3.41 7.23 0.92
C VAL A 16 4.69 6.95 0.15
N ILE A 17 5.35 5.84 0.47
CA ILE A 17 6.42 5.30 -0.35
C ILE A 17 5.90 4.07 -1.08
N LEU A 18 6.39 3.84 -2.28
CA LEU A 18 6.06 2.65 -3.07
C LEU A 18 7.21 1.66 -2.97
N LEU A 19 6.87 0.39 -2.79
CA LEU A 19 7.84 -0.71 -2.74
C LEU A 19 7.53 -1.68 -3.86
N ALA A 20 8.56 -2.16 -4.54
CA ALA A 20 8.39 -3.17 -5.58
C ALA A 20 9.58 -4.12 -5.65
N LEU A 21 9.27 -5.37 -5.96
CA LEU A 21 10.27 -6.38 -6.30
C LEU A 21 10.22 -6.57 -7.81
N ASP A 22 11.32 -6.24 -8.48
CA ASP A 22 11.45 -6.42 -9.93
C ASP A 22 12.08 -7.78 -10.20
N GLN A 23 11.26 -8.74 -10.60
CA GLN A 23 11.70 -10.10 -10.91
C GLN A 23 12.03 -10.29 -12.40
N GLY A 24 11.89 -9.22 -13.21
CA GLY A 24 12.13 -9.29 -14.65
C GLY A 24 11.01 -9.95 -15.44
N LEU A 25 9.87 -10.20 -14.82
CA LEU A 25 8.73 -10.90 -15.44
C LEU A 25 7.69 -9.95 -16.05
N TRP A 26 7.75 -8.68 -15.69
CA TRP A 26 6.84 -7.65 -16.16
C TRP A 26 7.53 -6.29 -16.18
N ASP A 27 6.87 -5.29 -16.75
CA ASP A 27 7.37 -3.92 -16.77
C ASP A 27 7.12 -3.25 -15.40
N CYS A 28 8.13 -3.28 -14.56
CA CYS A 28 8.06 -2.75 -13.20
C CYS A 28 7.82 -1.24 -13.18
N GLU A 29 8.44 -0.48 -14.07
CA GLU A 29 8.26 0.98 -14.13
C GLU A 29 6.81 1.34 -14.45
N ARG A 30 6.22 0.64 -15.41
CA ARG A 30 4.81 0.84 -15.80
C ARG A 30 3.89 0.47 -14.65
N SER A 31 4.15 -0.65 -13.98
CA SER A 31 3.36 -1.09 -12.84
C SER A 31 3.39 -0.07 -11.71
N LEU A 32 4.57 0.48 -11.40
CA LEU A 32 4.71 1.53 -10.38
C LEU A 32 4.01 2.82 -10.77
N ALA A 33 4.03 3.19 -12.04
CA ALA A 33 3.29 4.36 -12.52
C ALA A 33 1.79 4.18 -12.34
N GLU A 34 1.27 2.98 -12.61
CA GLU A 34 -0.13 2.64 -12.37
C GLU A 34 -0.45 2.69 -10.87
N LEU A 35 0.43 2.16 -10.03
CA LEU A 35 0.24 2.18 -8.58
C LEU A 35 0.24 3.62 -8.05
N SER A 36 1.12 4.46 -8.54
CA SER A 36 1.15 5.88 -8.18
C SER A 36 -0.19 6.57 -8.54
N ALA A 37 -0.74 6.27 -9.71
CA ALA A 37 -2.04 6.80 -10.12
C ALA A 37 -3.17 6.30 -9.22
N LEU A 38 -3.12 5.04 -8.78
CA LEU A 38 -4.08 4.49 -7.82
C LEU A 38 -3.97 5.20 -6.47
N CYS A 39 -2.76 5.51 -6.03
CA CYS A 39 -2.56 6.29 -4.80
C CYS A 39 -3.20 7.67 -4.93
N GLU A 40 -2.99 8.38 -6.04
CA GLU A 40 -3.61 9.68 -6.27
C GLU A 40 -5.13 9.59 -6.24
N ALA A 41 -5.71 8.52 -6.78
CA ALA A 41 -7.15 8.30 -6.76
C ALA A 41 -7.69 8.11 -5.34
N ASN A 42 -6.84 7.75 -4.38
CA ASN A 42 -7.19 7.58 -2.97
C ASN A 42 -6.64 8.71 -2.08
N HIS A 43 -6.36 9.86 -2.66
CA HIS A 43 -5.83 11.03 -1.97
C HIS A 43 -4.50 10.74 -1.24
N MET A 44 -3.61 10.04 -1.92
CA MET A 44 -2.29 9.70 -1.44
C MET A 44 -1.24 10.17 -2.45
N GLU A 45 -0.10 10.61 -1.96
CA GLU A 45 1.00 11.08 -2.80
C GLU A 45 2.21 10.18 -2.62
N ALA A 46 2.68 9.57 -3.71
CA ALA A 46 3.89 8.78 -3.70
C ALA A 46 5.11 9.70 -3.70
N VAL A 47 5.81 9.78 -2.58
CA VAL A 47 6.97 10.67 -2.41
C VAL A 47 8.30 9.98 -2.69
N ALA A 48 8.32 8.65 -2.76
CA ALA A 48 9.51 7.87 -3.10
C ALA A 48 9.11 6.50 -3.61
N GLN A 49 10.03 5.89 -4.35
CA GLN A 49 9.90 4.50 -4.81
C GLN A 49 11.17 3.77 -4.43
N VAL A 50 11.04 2.58 -3.87
CA VAL A 50 12.16 1.71 -3.55
C VAL A 50 11.93 0.38 -4.27
N THR A 51 12.79 0.08 -5.22
CA THR A 51 12.70 -1.12 -6.05
C THR A 51 13.95 -1.95 -5.89
N GLN A 52 13.78 -3.25 -5.79
CA GLN A 52 14.89 -4.19 -5.77
C GLN A 52 14.74 -5.20 -6.90
N LYS A 53 15.82 -5.40 -7.66
CA LYS A 53 15.87 -6.42 -8.71
C LYS A 53 16.34 -7.73 -8.09
N ARG A 54 15.46 -8.72 -8.03
CA ARG A 54 15.76 -10.09 -7.57
C ARG A 54 14.82 -11.05 -8.27
N GLN A 55 15.33 -12.22 -8.62
CA GLN A 55 14.48 -13.27 -9.20
C GLN A 55 13.61 -13.94 -8.15
N THR A 56 14.10 -14.01 -6.92
CA THR A 56 13.42 -14.69 -5.81
C THR A 56 13.20 -13.71 -4.66
N PRO A 57 11.98 -13.62 -4.10
CA PRO A 57 11.74 -12.77 -2.94
C PRO A 57 12.49 -13.29 -1.71
N GLU A 58 12.86 -12.37 -0.82
CA GLU A 58 13.44 -12.71 0.47
C GLU A 58 12.36 -13.34 1.35
N THR A 59 12.71 -14.39 2.08
CA THR A 59 11.75 -15.08 2.94
C THR A 59 11.18 -14.14 4.00
N GLY A 60 9.87 -14.05 4.06
CA GLY A 60 9.14 -13.30 5.08
C GLY A 60 9.03 -11.80 4.88
N ILE A 61 9.94 -11.18 4.15
CA ILE A 61 9.96 -9.72 3.96
C ILE A 61 9.96 -9.29 2.50
N VAL A 62 10.02 -10.22 1.57
CA VAL A 62 9.97 -10.03 0.11
C VAL A 62 11.18 -9.29 -0.44
N LEU A 63 11.47 -8.09 0.06
CA LEU A 63 12.67 -7.32 -0.29
C LEU A 63 13.80 -7.66 0.69
N GLY A 64 15.04 -7.43 0.28
CA GLY A 64 16.17 -7.61 1.18
C GLY A 64 16.14 -6.63 2.34
N SER A 65 16.72 -7.02 3.48
CA SER A 65 16.73 -6.18 4.69
C SER A 65 17.39 -4.83 4.46
N GLY A 66 18.45 -4.77 3.64
CA GLY A 66 19.10 -3.51 3.29
C GLY A 66 18.20 -2.57 2.50
N LYS A 67 17.37 -3.11 1.60
CA LYS A 67 16.40 -2.32 0.84
C LYS A 67 15.28 -1.81 1.76
N LEU A 68 14.82 -2.61 2.70
CA LEU A 68 13.82 -2.16 3.67
C LEU A 68 14.38 -1.08 4.60
N GLU A 69 15.63 -1.17 4.98
CA GLU A 69 16.30 -0.13 5.75
C GLU A 69 16.36 1.18 4.95
N GLU A 70 16.75 1.11 3.68
CA GLU A 70 16.74 2.24 2.76
C GLU A 70 15.34 2.86 2.66
N ALA A 71 14.32 2.02 2.53
CA ALA A 71 12.93 2.46 2.48
C ALA A 71 12.50 3.14 3.78
N SER A 72 12.91 2.61 4.92
CA SER A 72 12.61 3.18 6.23
C SER A 72 13.21 4.58 6.39
N LEU A 73 14.46 4.74 5.98
CA LEU A 73 15.13 6.03 6.02
C LEU A 73 14.47 7.04 5.08
N ALA A 74 14.09 6.62 3.88
CA ALA A 74 13.39 7.48 2.93
C ALA A 74 12.02 7.91 3.46
N ALA A 75 11.27 6.98 4.05
CA ALA A 75 9.97 7.29 4.63
C ALA A 75 10.08 8.31 5.76
N GLU A 76 11.03 8.13 6.64
CA GLU A 76 11.26 9.06 7.76
C GLU A 76 11.67 10.45 7.25
N SER A 77 12.60 10.48 6.30
CA SER A 77 13.10 11.74 5.74
C SER A 77 12.03 12.54 5.02
N LEU A 78 11.13 11.86 4.32
CA LEU A 78 10.09 12.49 3.48
C LEU A 78 8.74 12.61 4.18
N GLY A 79 8.63 12.13 5.41
CA GLY A 79 7.39 12.21 6.18
C GLY A 79 6.31 11.28 5.67
N ALA A 80 6.67 10.13 5.10
CA ALA A 80 5.70 9.15 4.64
C ALA A 80 5.02 8.48 5.84
N GLU A 81 3.72 8.26 5.70
CA GLU A 81 2.89 7.65 6.74
C GLU A 81 2.50 6.21 6.42
N CYS A 82 2.79 5.77 5.20
CA CYS A 82 2.40 4.44 4.73
C CYS A 82 3.35 3.99 3.62
N ALA A 83 3.54 2.68 3.52
CA ALA A 83 4.23 2.04 2.40
C ALA A 83 3.22 1.20 1.62
N VAL A 84 3.25 1.31 0.30
CA VAL A 84 2.37 0.56 -0.60
C VAL A 84 3.22 -0.37 -1.44
N PHE A 85 3.00 -1.68 -1.30
CA PHE A 85 3.72 -2.68 -2.07
C PHE A 85 3.00 -2.97 -3.38
N ASP A 86 3.76 -3.02 -4.48
CA ASP A 86 3.24 -3.28 -5.81
C ASP A 86 3.09 -4.78 -6.05
N GLY A 87 2.04 -5.36 -5.53
CA GLY A 87 1.73 -6.78 -5.61
C GLY A 87 0.88 -7.22 -4.45
N GLU A 88 0.77 -8.52 -4.25
CA GLU A 88 0.04 -9.11 -3.13
C GLU A 88 0.99 -9.56 -2.05
N LEU A 89 0.60 -9.32 -0.79
CA LEU A 89 1.35 -9.74 0.39
C LEU A 89 0.47 -10.58 1.29
N THR A 90 1.09 -11.57 1.94
CA THR A 90 0.42 -12.27 3.04
C THR A 90 0.40 -11.40 4.29
N GLY A 91 -0.44 -11.74 5.26
CA GLY A 91 -0.46 -11.03 6.53
C GLY A 91 0.87 -11.07 7.27
N SER A 92 1.57 -12.20 7.23
CA SER A 92 2.92 -12.32 7.81
C SER A 92 3.91 -11.38 7.14
N GLN A 93 3.87 -11.31 5.80
CA GLN A 93 4.75 -10.40 5.04
C GLN A 93 4.47 -8.94 5.38
N ILE A 94 3.20 -8.55 5.44
CA ILE A 94 2.82 -7.19 5.82
C ILE A 94 3.37 -6.84 7.20
N ARG A 95 3.17 -7.71 8.17
CA ARG A 95 3.65 -7.50 9.53
C ARG A 95 5.16 -7.40 9.60
N ASN A 96 5.87 -8.32 8.93
CA ASN A 96 7.32 -8.34 8.94
C ASN A 96 7.92 -7.12 8.25
N ILE A 97 7.32 -6.69 7.13
CA ILE A 97 7.75 -5.48 6.43
C ILE A 97 7.48 -4.25 7.29
N SER A 98 6.31 -4.16 7.90
CA SER A 98 5.97 -3.05 8.81
C SER A 98 6.97 -2.94 9.94
N ASN A 99 7.33 -4.07 10.57
CA ASN A 99 8.33 -4.10 11.63
C ASN A 99 9.71 -3.63 11.13
N ALA A 100 10.10 -4.05 9.93
CA ALA A 100 11.37 -3.63 9.32
C ALA A 100 11.37 -2.15 8.97
N LEU A 101 10.20 -1.55 8.76
CA LEU A 101 10.04 -0.12 8.47
C LEU A 101 9.76 0.71 9.73
N GLY A 102 10.05 0.17 10.91
CA GLY A 102 9.88 0.91 12.16
C GLY A 102 8.43 1.08 12.60
N GLY A 103 7.56 0.20 12.20
CA GLY A 103 6.13 0.25 12.54
C GLY A 103 5.27 1.04 11.54
N LEU A 104 5.86 1.42 10.41
CA LEU A 104 5.11 2.12 9.35
C LEU A 104 3.97 1.23 8.84
N GLU A 105 2.80 1.82 8.59
CA GLU A 105 1.68 1.10 8.00
C GLU A 105 2.08 0.57 6.61
N VAL A 106 1.74 -0.68 6.33
CA VAL A 106 2.03 -1.32 5.05
C VAL A 106 0.73 -1.88 4.48
N ILE A 107 0.45 -1.50 3.24
CA ILE A 107 -0.65 -2.05 2.48
C ILE A 107 -0.13 -2.56 1.14
N ASP A 108 -0.88 -3.42 0.49
CA ASP A 108 -0.54 -3.88 -0.84
C ASP A 108 -1.51 -3.29 -1.88
N ARG A 109 -1.24 -3.58 -3.14
CA ARG A 109 -2.04 -3.06 -4.26
C ARG A 109 -3.51 -3.45 -4.15
N THR A 110 -3.80 -4.68 -3.75
CA THR A 110 -5.18 -5.17 -3.62
C THR A 110 -5.94 -4.41 -2.54
N MET A 111 -5.32 -4.18 -1.39
CA MET A 111 -5.93 -3.39 -0.32
C MET A 111 -6.23 -1.96 -0.77
N LEU A 112 -5.31 -1.35 -1.52
CA LEU A 112 -5.50 0.00 -2.04
C LEU A 112 -6.69 0.05 -2.99
N ILE A 113 -6.80 -0.91 -3.91
CA ILE A 113 -7.92 -0.98 -4.85
C ILE A 113 -9.25 -1.14 -4.10
N LEU A 114 -9.30 -2.00 -3.08
CA LEU A 114 -10.50 -2.20 -2.29
C LEU A 114 -10.89 -0.92 -1.53
N GLU A 115 -9.93 -0.18 -1.00
CA GLU A 115 -10.19 1.11 -0.34
C GLU A 115 -10.75 2.14 -1.31
N ILE A 116 -10.26 2.17 -2.55
CA ILE A 116 -10.78 3.07 -3.58
C ILE A 116 -12.24 2.74 -3.89
N PHE A 117 -12.56 1.46 -4.08
CA PHE A 117 -13.92 1.03 -4.33
C PHE A 117 -14.84 1.37 -3.16
N ARG A 118 -14.38 1.14 -1.94
CA ARG A 118 -15.16 1.48 -0.74
C ARG A 118 -15.47 2.96 -0.66
N SER A 119 -14.49 3.82 -0.92
CA SER A 119 -14.67 5.27 -0.85
C SER A 119 -15.57 5.82 -1.95
N ARG A 120 -15.70 5.09 -3.07
CA ARG A 120 -16.52 5.49 -4.22
C ARG A 120 -17.89 4.84 -4.26
N ALA A 121 -18.21 3.95 -3.31
CA ALA A 121 -19.52 3.32 -3.24
C ALA A 121 -20.57 4.36 -2.89
N VAL A 122 -21.54 4.58 -3.80
CA VAL A 122 -22.56 5.62 -3.64
C VAL A 122 -23.90 5.10 -3.15
N THR A 123 -24.09 3.77 -3.13
CA THR A 123 -25.31 3.13 -2.64
C THR A 123 -25.01 2.29 -1.43
N ASN A 124 -26.03 2.08 -0.56
CA ASN A 124 -25.86 1.21 0.61
C ASN A 124 -25.48 -0.23 0.20
N GLU A 125 -26.05 -0.71 -0.88
CA GLU A 125 -25.75 -2.04 -1.39
C GLU A 125 -24.29 -2.13 -1.87
N GLY A 126 -23.86 -1.15 -2.67
CA GLY A 126 -22.48 -1.07 -3.14
C GLY A 126 -21.47 -0.97 -2.00
N LYS A 127 -21.76 -0.17 -0.98
CA LYS A 127 -20.93 -0.06 0.21
C LYS A 127 -20.84 -1.38 0.96
N LEU A 128 -21.97 -2.05 1.13
CA LEU A 128 -22.01 -3.32 1.85
C LEU A 128 -21.20 -4.38 1.12
N GLN A 129 -21.33 -4.49 -0.19
CA GLN A 129 -20.56 -5.44 -0.99
C GLN A 129 -19.06 -5.16 -0.92
N THR A 130 -18.67 -3.89 -1.00
CA THR A 130 -17.28 -3.48 -0.91
C THR A 130 -16.70 -3.78 0.47
N GLU A 131 -17.44 -3.51 1.52
CA GLU A 131 -17.03 -3.80 2.89
C GLU A 131 -16.88 -5.31 3.13
N LEU A 132 -17.77 -6.12 2.57
CA LEU A 132 -17.65 -7.58 2.64
C LEU A 132 -16.40 -8.09 1.94
N ALA A 133 -16.09 -7.56 0.75
CA ALA A 133 -14.89 -7.92 0.03
C ALA A 133 -13.64 -7.54 0.81
N LEU A 134 -13.63 -6.36 1.41
CA LEU A 134 -12.52 -5.88 2.23
C LEU A 134 -12.34 -6.73 3.48
N LEU A 135 -13.44 -7.11 4.15
CA LEU A 135 -13.41 -8.00 5.30
C LEU A 135 -12.86 -9.37 4.95
N ARG A 136 -13.29 -9.94 3.83
CA ARG A 136 -12.76 -11.24 3.37
C ARG A 136 -11.27 -11.19 3.14
N TYR A 137 -10.76 -10.08 2.62
CA TYR A 137 -9.34 -9.90 2.41
C TYR A 137 -8.59 -9.70 3.73
N ARG A 138 -9.14 -8.93 4.66
CA ARG A 138 -8.51 -8.60 5.95
C ARG A 138 -8.57 -9.70 6.99
N LEU A 139 -9.60 -10.56 6.96
CA LEU A 139 -9.73 -11.63 7.96
C LEU A 139 -8.51 -12.54 8.05
N PRO A 140 -7.93 -13.05 6.93
CA PRO A 140 -6.71 -13.82 7.02
C PRO A 140 -5.55 -13.04 7.64
N LEU A 141 -5.46 -11.74 7.36
CA LEU A 141 -4.45 -10.86 7.94
C LEU A 141 -4.63 -10.72 9.45
N SER A 142 -5.86 -10.55 9.90
CA SER A 142 -6.19 -10.44 11.32
C SER A 142 -5.86 -11.72 12.08
N LEU A 143 -6.17 -12.87 11.51
CA LEU A 143 -5.87 -14.16 12.11
C LEU A 143 -4.37 -14.39 12.28
N ILE A 144 -3.56 -13.87 11.37
CA ILE A 144 -2.11 -13.96 11.43
C ILE A 144 -1.55 -13.06 12.53
N HIS A 145 -2.21 -11.95 12.83
CA HIS A 145 -1.79 -10.98 13.85
C HIS A 145 -2.20 -11.38 15.28
N ILE A 146 -3.09 -12.33 15.41
CA ILE A 146 -3.50 -12.86 16.70
C ILE A 146 -2.53 -13.94 17.14
#